data_6c1f1759e4abd3a80e66cfaaa9c6699a
#
_entry.id   6c1f1759e4abd3a80e66cfaaa9c6699a
#
_cell.length_a   1.000
_cell.length_b   1.000
_cell.length_c   1.000
_cell.angle_alpha   90.00
_cell.angle_beta   90.00
_cell.angle_gamma   90.00
#
_symmetry.space_group_name_H-M   'P 1'
#
loop_
_entity.id
_entity.type
_entity.pdbx_description
1 polymer ?
#
loop_
_entity_poly.entity_id
_entity_poly.type
_entity_poly.pdbx_seq_one_letter_code
_entity_poly.pdbx_strand_id
1 'polypeptide(L)'
;MVKRIKVVVTGANGFVAKNLRKYLSKNNINLISISRNDFKEYNDELKIISKNYDEKIIIDKIKNSDVLIHLVGIGKQSIHIDYEMINVEFTKHIVNLAKKAKIKKIIYNSGLGVSSKTSVGYFISKFKAEKIIMNSGLNYTIFRPSYIVGKDDLFTKFLKKQIKLKIIEIPGSGNYSIQPISINDVVKVFLQSLDQIKFKNKIIDLVGPDYLTFEQYVKLFSKDTKTKIKKINL
;
A
#
# COMPACT_ATOMS: atom_id res chain seq x y z
N MET A 1 -21.37 2.27 -25.82
CA MET A 1 -20.46 2.91 -24.83
C MET A 1 -19.69 1.82 -24.10
N VAL A 2 -18.36 1.91 -24.05
CA VAL A 2 -17.52 0.97 -23.28
C VAL A 2 -17.81 1.20 -21.78
N LYS A 3 -18.21 0.16 -21.07
CA LYS A 3 -18.52 0.23 -19.63
C LYS A 3 -17.25 0.63 -18.87
N ARG A 4 -17.28 1.76 -18.15
CA ARG A 4 -16.17 2.15 -17.26
C ARG A 4 -16.02 1.14 -16.13
N ILE A 5 -14.79 0.71 -15.85
CA ILE A 5 -14.48 -0.15 -14.70
C ILE A 5 -14.74 0.63 -13.40
N LYS A 6 -15.52 0.05 -12.50
CA LYS A 6 -15.83 0.64 -11.18
C LYS A 6 -14.86 0.11 -10.14
N VAL A 7 -14.01 0.97 -9.61
CA VAL A 7 -12.91 0.63 -8.68
C VAL A 7 -13.12 1.28 -7.32
N VAL A 8 -13.05 0.48 -6.27
CA VAL A 8 -13.08 0.94 -4.87
C VAL A 8 -11.66 0.96 -4.32
N VAL A 9 -11.23 2.06 -3.70
CA VAL A 9 -9.92 2.19 -3.03
C VAL A 9 -10.15 2.45 -1.55
N THR A 10 -9.63 1.60 -0.67
CA THR A 10 -9.63 1.81 0.77
C THR A 10 -8.32 2.47 1.23
N GLY A 11 -8.36 3.24 2.32
CA GLY A 11 -7.18 3.94 2.82
C GLY A 11 -6.79 5.15 1.97
N ALA A 12 -7.77 5.88 1.42
CA ALA A 12 -7.62 6.95 0.43
C ALA A 12 -6.58 8.04 0.80
N ASN A 13 -6.29 8.23 2.09
CA ASN A 13 -5.30 9.19 2.61
C ASN A 13 -3.86 8.66 2.64
N GLY A 14 -3.63 7.36 2.42
CA GLY A 14 -2.30 6.76 2.42
C GLY A 14 -1.43 7.25 1.25
N PHE A 15 -0.11 7.13 1.39
CA PHE A 15 0.86 7.55 0.37
C PHE A 15 0.60 6.86 -0.98
N VAL A 16 0.49 5.53 -0.99
CA VAL A 16 0.21 4.76 -2.21
C VAL A 16 -1.17 5.12 -2.77
N ALA A 17 -2.18 5.20 -1.90
CA ALA A 17 -3.54 5.50 -2.30
C ALA A 17 -3.68 6.89 -2.95
N LYS A 18 -3.08 7.93 -2.39
CA LYS A 18 -3.11 9.28 -2.98
C LYS A 18 -2.55 9.30 -4.41
N ASN A 19 -1.42 8.64 -4.62
CA ASN A 19 -0.79 8.58 -5.94
C ASN A 19 -1.61 7.72 -6.90
N LEU A 20 -2.12 6.57 -6.45
CA LEU A 20 -2.96 5.69 -7.24
C LEU A 20 -4.27 6.38 -7.66
N ARG A 21 -5.00 7.00 -6.73
CA ARG A 21 -6.23 7.73 -7.00
C ARG A 21 -6.02 8.84 -8.04
N LYS A 22 -4.95 9.63 -7.89
CA LYS A 22 -4.54 10.65 -8.87
C LYS A 22 -4.26 10.05 -10.25
N TYR A 23 -3.70 8.86 -10.29
CA TYR A 23 -3.40 8.18 -11.55
C TYR A 23 -4.67 7.60 -12.17
N LEU A 24 -5.52 6.91 -11.38
CA LEU A 24 -6.78 6.33 -11.84
C LEU A 24 -7.78 7.38 -12.33
N SER A 25 -7.86 8.55 -11.68
CA SER A 25 -8.78 9.63 -12.09
C SER A 25 -8.49 10.19 -13.49
N LYS A 26 -7.31 9.90 -14.06
CA LYS A 26 -6.93 10.28 -15.43
C LYS A 26 -7.19 9.18 -16.46
N ASN A 27 -7.69 8.01 -16.05
CA ASN A 27 -7.75 6.79 -16.86
C ASN A 27 -9.16 6.22 -17.02
N ASN A 28 -10.16 7.02 -17.27
CA ASN A 28 -11.54 6.58 -17.55
C ASN A 28 -12.09 5.52 -16.57
N ILE A 29 -11.76 5.65 -15.28
CA ILE A 29 -12.18 4.77 -14.19
C ILE A 29 -13.30 5.43 -13.39
N ASN A 30 -14.35 4.67 -13.05
CA ASN A 30 -15.35 5.09 -12.07
C ASN A 30 -14.79 4.81 -10.67
N LEU A 31 -14.21 5.84 -10.04
CA LEU A 31 -13.44 5.71 -8.81
C LEU A 31 -14.28 6.01 -7.57
N ILE A 32 -14.25 5.09 -6.60
CA ILE A 32 -14.83 5.27 -5.27
C ILE A 32 -13.70 5.13 -4.25
N SER A 33 -13.57 6.11 -3.37
CA SER A 33 -12.49 6.12 -2.39
C SER A 33 -13.01 6.27 -0.97
N ILE A 34 -12.47 5.45 -0.07
CA ILE A 34 -12.93 5.34 1.31
C ILE A 34 -11.78 5.68 2.26
N SER A 35 -12.04 6.57 3.21
CA SER A 35 -11.11 6.90 4.30
C SER A 35 -11.83 7.12 5.62
N ARG A 36 -11.10 7.00 6.72
CA ARG A 36 -11.59 7.36 8.07
C ARG A 36 -11.72 8.87 8.27
N ASN A 37 -10.84 9.62 7.61
CA ASN A 37 -10.76 11.07 7.71
C ASN A 37 -11.02 11.70 6.35
N ASP A 38 -11.37 12.99 6.35
CA ASP A 38 -11.58 13.76 5.13
C ASP A 38 -10.33 13.79 4.24
N PHE A 39 -10.55 13.91 2.93
CA PHE A 39 -9.49 13.98 1.93
C PHE A 39 -9.97 14.74 0.70
N LYS A 40 -9.03 15.30 -0.04
CA LYS A 40 -9.31 15.95 -1.32
C LYS A 40 -9.63 14.87 -2.37
N GLU A 41 -10.81 14.98 -2.99
CA GLU A 41 -11.19 14.18 -4.15
C GLU A 41 -10.58 14.70 -5.44
N TYR A 42 -10.52 13.81 -6.43
CA TYR A 42 -10.23 14.12 -7.84
C TYR A 42 -11.54 14.18 -8.64
N ASN A 43 -11.46 14.64 -9.90
CA ASN A 43 -12.62 14.69 -10.78
C ASN A 43 -13.25 13.29 -10.94
N ASP A 44 -14.58 13.21 -10.94
CA ASP A 44 -15.35 11.97 -11.07
C ASP A 44 -15.07 10.92 -9.96
N GLU A 45 -14.54 11.32 -8.82
CA GLU A 45 -14.31 10.44 -7.68
C GLU A 45 -15.42 10.55 -6.64
N LEU A 46 -16.06 9.42 -6.32
CA LEU A 46 -16.98 9.34 -5.19
C LEU A 46 -16.21 9.20 -3.87
N LYS A 47 -16.24 10.22 -3.04
CA LYS A 47 -15.65 10.22 -1.70
C LYS A 47 -16.60 9.62 -0.67
N ILE A 48 -16.08 8.68 0.14
CA ILE A 48 -16.78 8.11 1.30
C ILE A 48 -15.92 8.32 2.54
N ILE A 49 -16.47 8.99 3.54
CA ILE A 49 -15.85 9.13 4.86
C ILE A 49 -16.60 8.21 5.81
N SER A 50 -15.88 7.26 6.42
CA SER A 50 -16.42 6.35 7.43
C SER A 50 -15.34 5.99 8.43
N LYS A 51 -15.49 6.45 9.68
CA LYS A 51 -14.49 6.27 10.75
C LYS A 51 -14.16 4.80 11.00
N ASN A 52 -15.19 3.96 11.00
CA ASN A 52 -15.07 2.53 11.28
C ASN A 52 -15.31 1.65 10.05
N TYR A 53 -15.36 2.23 8.85
CA TYR A 53 -15.77 1.52 7.62
C TYR A 53 -17.12 0.82 7.80
N ASP A 54 -18.09 1.56 8.35
CA ASP A 54 -19.44 1.06 8.65
C ASP A 54 -20.12 0.57 7.37
N GLU A 55 -20.60 -0.67 7.44
CA GLU A 55 -21.27 -1.34 6.34
C GLU A 55 -22.50 -0.55 5.84
N LYS A 56 -23.32 -0.01 6.76
CA LYS A 56 -24.51 0.76 6.41
C LYS A 56 -24.21 2.01 5.57
N ILE A 57 -23.03 2.59 5.76
CA ILE A 57 -22.60 3.78 5.02
C ILE A 57 -22.03 3.42 3.65
N ILE A 58 -21.37 2.26 3.55
CA ILE A 58 -20.50 1.92 2.43
C ILE A 58 -21.16 1.01 1.42
N ILE A 59 -21.93 -0.02 1.86
CA ILE A 59 -22.31 -1.16 1.04
C ILE A 59 -23.03 -0.78 -0.25
N ASP A 60 -24.05 0.08 -0.17
CA ASP A 60 -24.85 0.45 -1.35
C ASP A 60 -24.05 1.27 -2.37
N LYS A 61 -23.09 2.07 -1.88
CA LYS A 61 -22.24 2.91 -2.74
C LYS A 61 -21.23 2.10 -3.53
N ILE A 62 -20.70 1.00 -2.92
CA ILE A 62 -19.70 0.14 -3.56
C ILE A 62 -20.29 -1.10 -4.24
N LYS A 63 -21.60 -1.33 -4.14
CA LYS A 63 -22.28 -2.50 -4.71
C LYS A 63 -21.99 -2.67 -6.18
N ASN A 64 -21.74 -3.93 -6.57
CA ASN A 64 -21.41 -4.32 -7.95
C ASN A 64 -20.19 -3.58 -8.55
N SER A 65 -19.27 -3.10 -7.72
CA SER A 65 -17.98 -2.63 -8.22
C SER A 65 -17.17 -3.80 -8.76
N ASP A 66 -16.35 -3.54 -9.78
CA ASP A 66 -15.57 -4.59 -10.45
C ASP A 66 -14.36 -5.03 -9.61
N VAL A 67 -13.69 -4.08 -8.95
CA VAL A 67 -12.45 -4.31 -8.20
C VAL A 67 -12.44 -3.50 -6.90
N LEU A 68 -11.95 -4.10 -5.82
CA LEU A 68 -11.59 -3.40 -4.58
C LEU A 68 -10.08 -3.45 -4.38
N ILE A 69 -9.45 -2.29 -4.24
CA ILE A 69 -8.02 -2.15 -3.93
C ILE A 69 -7.87 -1.82 -2.45
N HIS A 70 -7.31 -2.75 -1.68
CA HIS A 70 -7.14 -2.61 -0.24
C HIS A 70 -5.73 -2.11 0.10
N LEU A 71 -5.67 -0.84 0.54
CA LEU A 71 -4.41 -0.14 0.85
C LEU A 71 -4.31 0.29 2.33
N VAL A 72 -5.25 -0.12 3.18
CA VAL A 72 -5.12 0.12 4.62
C VAL A 72 -4.14 -0.88 5.21
N GLY A 73 -3.21 -0.38 5.99
CA GLY A 73 -2.24 -1.17 6.73
C GLY A 73 -1.28 -0.26 7.49
N ILE A 74 -0.60 -0.82 8.49
CA ILE A 74 0.43 -0.13 9.28
C ILE A 74 1.75 -0.89 9.18
N GLY A 75 2.86 -0.14 9.14
CA GLY A 75 4.22 -0.68 9.20
C GLY A 75 4.86 -0.57 10.58
N LYS A 76 4.20 0.11 11.52
CA LYS A 76 4.66 0.30 12.90
C LYS A 76 3.47 0.28 13.87
N GLN A 77 3.63 -0.39 14.99
CA GLN A 77 2.66 -0.41 16.08
C GLN A 77 2.78 0.80 16.99
N SER A 78 1.73 1.09 17.75
CA SER A 78 1.69 2.07 18.82
C SER A 78 0.92 1.49 20.02
N ILE A 79 0.85 2.22 21.13
CA ILE A 79 0.17 1.77 22.36
C ILE A 79 -1.31 1.35 22.10
N HIS A 80 -1.99 1.99 21.16
CA HIS A 80 -3.42 1.77 20.88
C HIS A 80 -3.70 1.09 19.55
N ILE A 81 -2.67 0.80 18.74
CA ILE A 81 -2.83 0.30 17.39
C ILE A 81 -1.77 -0.77 17.12
N ASP A 82 -2.22 -2.00 16.92
CA ASP A 82 -1.35 -3.14 16.66
C ASP A 82 -1.55 -3.72 15.24
N TYR A 83 -0.66 -4.62 14.86
CA TYR A 83 -0.70 -5.27 13.57
C TYR A 83 -1.91 -6.20 13.42
N GLU A 84 -2.33 -6.90 14.48
CA GLU A 84 -3.46 -7.82 14.41
C GLU A 84 -4.75 -7.06 14.09
N MET A 85 -5.01 -5.96 14.81
CA MET A 85 -6.19 -5.12 14.60
C MET A 85 -6.25 -4.55 13.18
N ILE A 86 -5.14 -3.94 12.69
CA ILE A 86 -5.18 -3.16 11.45
C ILE A 86 -4.83 -4.00 10.21
N ASN A 87 -3.83 -4.85 10.29
CA ASN A 87 -3.42 -5.62 9.11
C ASN A 87 -4.25 -6.89 8.94
N VAL A 88 -4.76 -7.49 10.02
CA VAL A 88 -5.46 -8.78 9.96
C VAL A 88 -6.98 -8.61 10.07
N GLU A 89 -7.49 -8.19 11.23
CA GLU A 89 -8.95 -8.12 11.46
C GLU A 89 -9.62 -7.10 10.53
N PHE A 90 -8.96 -5.95 10.29
CA PHE A 90 -9.50 -4.99 9.35
C PHE A 90 -9.50 -5.51 7.90
N THR A 91 -8.48 -6.28 7.48
CA THR A 91 -8.50 -6.96 6.17
C THR A 91 -9.67 -7.94 6.08
N LYS A 92 -9.94 -8.70 7.13
CA LYS A 92 -11.10 -9.61 7.20
C LYS A 92 -12.42 -8.85 7.06
N HIS A 93 -12.55 -7.71 7.74
CA HIS A 93 -13.70 -6.83 7.60
C HIS A 93 -13.87 -6.34 6.15
N ILE A 94 -12.81 -5.87 5.49
CA ILE A 94 -12.85 -5.41 4.10
C ILE A 94 -13.21 -6.54 3.12
N VAL A 95 -12.69 -7.75 3.34
CA VAL A 95 -13.07 -8.93 2.54
C VAL A 95 -14.58 -9.21 2.67
N ASN A 96 -15.13 -9.13 3.87
CA ASN A 96 -16.57 -9.32 4.11
C ASN A 96 -17.41 -8.23 3.41
N LEU A 97 -17.00 -6.96 3.49
CA LEU A 97 -17.64 -5.87 2.74
C LEU A 97 -17.62 -6.12 1.24
N ALA A 98 -16.47 -6.56 0.68
CA ALA A 98 -16.34 -6.86 -0.74
C ALA A 98 -17.31 -7.98 -1.17
N LYS A 99 -17.43 -9.05 -0.37
CA LYS A 99 -18.37 -10.16 -0.63
C LYS A 99 -19.84 -9.69 -0.62
N LYS A 100 -20.24 -8.97 0.42
CA LYS A 100 -21.61 -8.42 0.55
C LYS A 100 -21.94 -7.44 -0.58
N ALA A 101 -20.95 -6.64 -1.02
CA ALA A 101 -21.08 -5.73 -2.14
C ALA A 101 -21.05 -6.43 -3.53
N LYS A 102 -20.91 -7.76 -3.57
CA LYS A 102 -20.77 -8.56 -4.81
C LYS A 102 -19.60 -8.13 -5.69
N ILE A 103 -18.52 -7.65 -5.09
CA ILE A 103 -17.25 -7.33 -5.77
C ILE A 103 -16.56 -8.65 -6.10
N LYS A 104 -16.03 -8.78 -7.31
CA LYS A 104 -15.46 -10.04 -7.81
C LYS A 104 -13.97 -10.19 -7.58
N LYS A 105 -13.25 -9.06 -7.45
CA LYS A 105 -11.79 -9.04 -7.34
C LYS A 105 -11.31 -8.11 -6.23
N ILE A 106 -10.31 -8.58 -5.47
CA ILE A 106 -9.57 -7.77 -4.50
C ILE A 106 -8.10 -7.68 -4.89
N ILE A 107 -7.54 -6.47 -4.83
CA ILE A 107 -6.12 -6.21 -4.98
C ILE A 107 -5.58 -5.73 -3.64
N TYR A 108 -4.51 -6.37 -3.17
CA TYR A 108 -3.94 -6.10 -1.85
C TYR A 108 -2.48 -5.68 -1.95
N ASN A 109 -2.11 -4.67 -1.16
CA ASN A 109 -0.73 -4.21 -1.01
C ASN A 109 -0.11 -4.84 0.25
N SER A 110 0.67 -5.90 0.05
CA SER A 110 1.41 -6.60 1.08
C SER A 110 2.82 -6.03 1.26
N GLY A 111 3.84 -6.84 1.38
CA GLY A 111 5.24 -6.42 1.48
C GLY A 111 6.21 -7.50 0.98
N LEU A 112 7.30 -7.10 0.39
CA LEU A 112 8.38 -8.00 0.00
C LEU A 112 8.95 -8.71 1.24
N GLY A 113 9.22 -10.00 1.14
CA GLY A 113 9.73 -10.82 2.24
C GLY A 113 8.65 -11.47 3.12
N VAL A 114 7.36 -11.25 2.84
CA VAL A 114 6.27 -11.96 3.52
C VAL A 114 6.35 -13.46 3.23
N SER A 115 6.44 -14.26 4.27
CA SER A 115 6.50 -15.73 4.18
C SER A 115 5.94 -16.39 5.44
N SER A 116 5.65 -17.69 5.38
CA SER A 116 5.22 -18.48 6.54
C SER A 116 6.33 -18.71 7.58
N LYS A 117 7.59 -18.46 7.21
CA LYS A 117 8.77 -18.70 8.06
C LYS A 117 9.27 -17.43 8.77
N THR A 118 8.60 -16.30 8.61
CA THR A 118 9.03 -15.04 9.21
C THR A 118 8.76 -15.00 10.71
N SER A 119 9.69 -14.42 11.47
CA SER A 119 9.52 -14.11 12.90
C SER A 119 9.17 -12.64 13.17
N VAL A 120 9.19 -11.80 12.14
CA VAL A 120 8.94 -10.35 12.26
C VAL A 120 7.43 -10.08 12.31
N GLY A 121 6.93 -9.49 13.38
CA GLY A 121 5.50 -9.27 13.61
C GLY A 121 4.76 -8.57 12.46
N TYR A 122 5.38 -7.59 11.82
CA TYR A 122 4.85 -6.95 10.61
C TYR A 122 4.58 -7.98 9.50
N PHE A 123 5.56 -8.79 9.14
CA PHE A 123 5.42 -9.77 8.07
C PHE A 123 4.47 -10.92 8.45
N ILE A 124 4.42 -11.32 9.74
CA ILE A 124 3.42 -12.28 10.25
C ILE A 124 2.01 -11.76 9.98
N SER A 125 1.74 -10.49 10.33
CA SER A 125 0.43 -9.90 10.12
C SER A 125 0.05 -9.78 8.64
N LYS A 126 1.01 -9.42 7.79
CA LYS A 126 0.81 -9.38 6.35
C LYS A 126 0.53 -10.77 5.77
N PHE A 127 1.25 -11.80 6.24
CA PHE A 127 1.00 -13.18 5.82
C PHE A 127 -0.40 -13.66 6.21
N LYS A 128 -0.85 -13.38 7.44
CA LYS A 128 -2.23 -13.67 7.88
C LYS A 128 -3.27 -12.98 6.98
N ALA A 129 -3.06 -11.70 6.67
CA ALA A 129 -3.94 -10.94 5.78
C ALA A 129 -3.98 -11.54 4.35
N GLU A 130 -2.84 -11.93 3.79
CA GLU A 130 -2.78 -12.63 2.51
C GLU A 130 -3.59 -13.93 2.54
N LYS A 131 -3.47 -14.73 3.61
CA LYS A 131 -4.25 -15.97 3.78
C LYS A 131 -5.76 -15.72 3.83
N ILE A 132 -6.20 -14.67 4.54
CA ILE A 132 -7.62 -14.27 4.57
C ILE A 132 -8.11 -13.96 3.15
N ILE A 133 -7.34 -13.21 2.36
CA ILE A 133 -7.71 -12.85 1.00
C ILE A 133 -7.72 -14.07 0.08
N MET A 134 -6.69 -14.91 0.12
CA MET A 134 -6.61 -16.13 -0.70
C MET A 134 -7.76 -17.09 -0.44
N ASN A 135 -8.18 -17.23 0.82
CA ASN A 135 -9.25 -18.13 1.24
C ASN A 135 -10.65 -17.47 1.14
N SER A 136 -10.76 -16.24 0.64
CA SER A 136 -12.01 -15.49 0.60
C SER A 136 -13.03 -15.99 -0.43
N GLY A 137 -12.59 -16.71 -1.46
CA GLY A 137 -13.37 -17.05 -2.65
C GLY A 137 -13.46 -15.93 -3.69
N LEU A 138 -12.88 -14.75 -3.42
CA LEU A 138 -12.74 -13.67 -4.40
C LEU A 138 -11.55 -13.93 -5.32
N ASN A 139 -11.61 -13.47 -6.56
CA ASN A 139 -10.38 -13.35 -7.35
C ASN A 139 -9.44 -12.36 -6.66
N TYR A 140 -8.16 -12.66 -6.60
CA TYR A 140 -7.22 -11.76 -5.93
C TYR A 140 -5.97 -11.46 -6.78
N THR A 141 -5.36 -10.34 -6.47
CA THR A 141 -3.98 -10.01 -6.83
C THR A 141 -3.30 -9.45 -5.58
N ILE A 142 -2.22 -10.07 -5.14
CA ILE A 142 -1.44 -9.62 -3.99
C ILE A 142 -0.11 -9.11 -4.50
N PHE A 143 0.14 -7.83 -4.29
CA PHE A 143 1.44 -7.23 -4.56
C PHE A 143 2.28 -7.20 -3.29
N ARG A 144 3.54 -7.63 -3.42
CA ARG A 144 4.55 -7.56 -2.37
C ARG A 144 5.62 -6.55 -2.78
N PRO A 145 5.37 -5.25 -2.58
CA PRO A 145 6.35 -4.24 -2.93
C PRO A 145 7.53 -4.25 -1.97
N SER A 146 8.70 -3.93 -2.52
CA SER A 146 9.86 -3.46 -1.78
C SER A 146 9.62 -2.02 -1.29
N TYR A 147 10.67 -1.28 -0.95
CA TYR A 147 10.55 0.14 -0.60
C TYR A 147 9.92 0.95 -1.72
N ILE A 148 8.70 1.43 -1.51
CA ILE A 148 8.03 2.32 -2.46
C ILE A 148 8.49 3.76 -2.19
N VAL A 149 9.22 4.31 -3.16
CA VAL A 149 9.82 5.64 -3.04
C VAL A 149 9.07 6.69 -3.87
N GLY A 150 8.99 7.91 -3.34
CA GLY A 150 8.37 9.04 -4.01
C GLY A 150 8.42 10.32 -3.19
N LYS A 151 7.89 11.41 -3.76
CA LYS A 151 8.00 12.76 -3.17
C LYS A 151 7.54 12.85 -1.70
N ASP A 152 6.49 12.10 -1.34
CA ASP A 152 5.80 12.22 -0.06
C ASP A 152 5.84 10.95 0.79
N ASP A 153 6.70 9.96 0.44
CA ASP A 153 6.86 8.77 1.26
C ASP A 153 7.49 9.09 2.62
N LEU A 154 7.18 8.26 3.61
CA LEU A 154 7.59 8.49 4.99
C LEU A 154 9.10 8.43 5.17
N PHE A 155 9.78 7.55 4.44
CA PHE A 155 11.22 7.36 4.59
C PHE A 155 12.00 8.54 4.00
N THR A 156 11.63 9.00 2.81
CA THR A 156 12.20 10.24 2.22
C THR A 156 11.97 11.45 3.12
N LYS A 157 10.79 11.57 3.73
CA LYS A 157 10.52 12.63 4.72
C LYS A 157 11.42 12.53 5.95
N PHE A 158 11.62 11.32 6.44
CA PHE A 158 12.52 11.06 7.58
C PHE A 158 13.96 11.43 7.23
N LEU A 159 14.49 10.96 6.09
CA LEU A 159 15.84 11.32 5.64
C LEU A 159 16.01 12.82 5.47
N LYS A 160 15.07 13.52 4.85
CA LYS A 160 15.12 14.99 4.72
C LYS A 160 15.17 15.70 6.07
N LYS A 161 14.48 15.17 7.08
CA LYS A 161 14.57 15.69 8.45
C LYS A 161 15.97 15.49 9.05
N GLN A 162 16.54 14.32 8.90
CA GLN A 162 17.90 14.01 9.39
C GLN A 162 18.97 14.84 8.66
N ILE A 163 18.83 15.04 7.36
CA ILE A 163 19.71 15.92 6.58
C ILE A 163 19.69 17.35 7.12
N LYS A 164 18.52 17.89 7.49
CA LYS A 164 18.43 19.21 8.14
C LYS A 164 19.17 19.26 9.48
N LEU A 165 19.22 18.16 10.21
CA LEU A 165 19.97 18.01 11.46
C LEU A 165 21.47 17.73 11.22
N LYS A 166 21.93 17.67 9.97
CA LYS A 166 23.29 17.37 9.52
C LYS A 166 23.83 16.01 10.00
N ILE A 167 22.97 15.09 10.38
CA ILE A 167 23.33 13.74 10.78
C ILE A 167 22.26 12.75 10.32
N ILE A 168 22.70 11.62 9.72
CA ILE A 168 21.84 10.50 9.39
C ILE A 168 22.34 9.28 10.15
N GLU A 169 21.45 8.69 10.93
CA GLU A 169 21.74 7.46 11.67
C GLU A 169 21.27 6.24 10.87
N ILE A 170 22.19 5.31 10.62
CA ILE A 170 21.95 4.05 9.94
C ILE A 170 21.95 2.92 10.97
N PRO A 171 20.85 2.17 11.14
CA PRO A 171 20.79 1.02 12.00
C PRO A 171 21.71 -0.11 11.50
N GLY A 172 22.53 -0.66 12.39
CA GLY A 172 23.45 -1.76 12.09
C GLY A 172 24.54 -1.37 11.06
N SER A 173 24.92 -2.33 10.22
CA SER A 173 26.01 -2.12 9.23
C SER A 173 25.63 -1.22 8.06
N GLY A 174 24.33 -1.13 7.73
CA GLY A 174 23.85 -0.49 6.50
C GLY A 174 24.12 -1.29 5.22
N ASN A 175 24.71 -2.48 5.30
CA ASN A 175 25.09 -3.30 4.14
C ASN A 175 23.97 -4.23 3.66
N TYR A 176 22.80 -4.22 4.33
CA TYR A 176 21.67 -5.00 3.88
C TYR A 176 21.09 -4.43 2.57
N SER A 177 20.75 -5.37 1.67
CA SER A 177 20.27 -5.04 0.33
C SER A 177 18.83 -4.57 0.36
N ILE A 178 18.53 -3.54 -0.43
CA ILE A 178 17.19 -3.07 -0.74
C ILE A 178 17.05 -2.92 -2.26
N GLN A 179 15.82 -2.99 -2.75
CA GLN A 179 15.51 -2.83 -4.18
C GLN A 179 14.33 -1.86 -4.33
N PRO A 180 14.56 -0.54 -4.17
CA PRO A 180 13.49 0.45 -4.16
C PRO A 180 12.71 0.50 -5.47
N ILE A 181 11.39 0.68 -5.39
CA ILE A 181 10.52 0.84 -6.56
C ILE A 181 9.86 2.22 -6.54
N SER A 182 9.78 2.87 -7.71
CA SER A 182 9.10 4.15 -7.86
C SER A 182 7.59 4.02 -7.63
N ILE A 183 7.00 4.97 -6.89
CA ILE A 183 5.54 5.07 -6.76
C ILE A 183 4.84 5.17 -8.12
N ASN A 184 5.49 5.81 -9.10
CA ASN A 184 4.92 5.92 -10.44
C ASN A 184 4.80 4.57 -11.14
N ASP A 185 5.76 3.66 -10.93
CA ASP A 185 5.69 2.32 -11.52
C ASP A 185 4.71 1.43 -10.74
N VAL A 186 4.66 1.56 -9.43
CA VAL A 186 3.63 0.89 -8.61
C VAL A 186 2.23 1.22 -9.11
N VAL A 187 1.88 2.50 -9.28
CA VAL A 187 0.52 2.87 -9.71
C VAL A 187 0.18 2.41 -11.13
N LYS A 188 1.18 2.34 -12.04
CA LYS A 188 1.00 1.75 -13.37
C LYS A 188 0.65 0.27 -13.31
N VAL A 189 1.38 -0.50 -12.48
CA VAL A 189 1.11 -1.92 -12.29
C VAL A 189 -0.24 -2.16 -11.64
N PHE A 190 -0.65 -1.32 -10.68
CA PHE A 190 -2.00 -1.37 -10.11
C PHE A 190 -3.08 -1.14 -11.17
N LEU A 191 -2.92 -0.16 -12.07
CA LEU A 191 -3.86 0.04 -13.19
C LEU A 191 -3.91 -1.19 -14.11
N GLN A 192 -2.76 -1.74 -14.50
CA GLN A 192 -2.70 -2.95 -15.32
C GLN A 192 -3.39 -4.15 -14.65
N SER A 193 -3.30 -4.23 -13.32
CA SER A 193 -3.90 -5.32 -12.55
C SER A 193 -5.42 -5.26 -12.45
N LEU A 194 -6.06 -4.22 -12.95
CA LEU A 194 -7.52 -4.20 -13.11
C LEU A 194 -7.99 -5.25 -14.14
N ASP A 195 -7.11 -5.69 -15.05
CA ASP A 195 -7.36 -6.85 -15.91
C ASP A 195 -7.64 -8.08 -15.04
N GLN A 196 -8.87 -8.60 -15.20
CA GLN A 196 -9.37 -9.69 -14.37
C GLN A 196 -8.82 -11.06 -14.75
N ILE A 197 -8.27 -11.23 -15.94
CA ILE A 197 -7.74 -12.51 -16.44
C ILE A 197 -6.25 -12.59 -16.17
N LYS A 198 -5.48 -11.62 -16.66
CA LYS A 198 -4.01 -11.59 -16.60
C LYS A 198 -3.47 -11.68 -15.16
N PHE A 199 -4.15 -11.06 -14.21
CA PHE A 199 -3.71 -10.95 -12.81
C PHE A 199 -4.55 -11.77 -11.82
N LYS A 200 -5.33 -12.75 -12.31
CA LYS A 200 -6.18 -13.58 -11.47
C LYS A 200 -5.35 -14.49 -10.56
N ASN A 201 -5.64 -14.43 -9.26
CA ASN A 201 -5.08 -15.31 -8.21
C ASN A 201 -3.55 -15.36 -8.21
N LYS A 202 -2.91 -14.18 -8.36
CA LYS A 202 -1.46 -14.04 -8.37
C LYS A 202 -0.93 -13.31 -7.15
N ILE A 203 0.25 -13.75 -6.69
CA ILE A 203 1.11 -13.03 -5.76
C ILE A 203 2.33 -12.59 -6.56
N ILE A 204 2.65 -11.31 -6.52
CA ILE A 204 3.67 -10.70 -7.38
C ILE A 204 4.54 -9.79 -6.55
N ASP A 205 5.84 -10.06 -6.55
CA ASP A 205 6.82 -9.16 -5.96
C ASP A 205 7.01 -7.93 -6.86
N LEU A 206 6.90 -6.73 -6.27
CA LEU A 206 7.13 -5.48 -6.95
C LEU A 206 8.43 -4.86 -6.47
N VAL A 207 9.43 -4.90 -7.34
CA VAL A 207 10.78 -4.41 -7.05
C VAL A 207 11.24 -3.45 -8.15
N GLY A 208 12.14 -2.53 -7.79
CA GLY A 208 12.79 -1.67 -8.78
C GLY A 208 13.87 -2.43 -9.57
N PRO A 209 14.48 -1.78 -10.57
CA PRO A 209 15.48 -2.44 -11.42
C PRO A 209 16.81 -2.66 -10.70
N ASP A 210 17.16 -1.83 -9.71
CA ASP A 210 18.50 -1.79 -9.12
C ASP A 210 18.51 -2.28 -7.67
N TYR A 211 19.53 -3.07 -7.35
CA TYR A 211 19.88 -3.44 -5.99
C TYR A 211 20.86 -2.41 -5.39
N LEU A 212 20.56 -1.93 -4.19
CA LEU A 212 21.40 -1.01 -3.43
C LEU A 212 21.57 -1.51 -2.01
N THR A 213 22.72 -1.21 -1.39
CA THR A 213 22.75 -1.30 0.07
C THR A 213 21.97 -0.12 0.66
N PHE A 214 21.48 -0.29 1.88
CA PHE A 214 20.78 0.80 2.57
C PHE A 214 21.69 2.04 2.74
N GLU A 215 22.98 1.82 3.02
CA GLU A 215 23.96 2.89 3.08
C GLU A 215 24.13 3.62 1.74
N GLN A 216 24.20 2.89 0.61
CA GLN A 216 24.25 3.50 -0.73
C GLN A 216 22.99 4.33 -0.99
N TYR A 217 21.81 3.80 -0.65
CA TYR A 217 20.56 4.53 -0.80
C TYR A 217 20.54 5.83 0.01
N VAL A 218 20.98 5.79 1.27
CA VAL A 218 21.11 6.98 2.13
C VAL A 218 22.08 8.00 1.54
N LYS A 219 23.24 7.53 1.04
CA LYS A 219 24.26 8.39 0.39
C LYS A 219 23.71 9.13 -0.83
N LEU A 220 22.83 8.53 -1.62
CA LEU A 220 22.18 9.22 -2.75
C LEU A 220 21.39 10.46 -2.31
N PHE A 221 20.73 10.41 -1.15
CA PHE A 221 19.99 11.56 -0.60
C PHE A 221 20.88 12.63 0.03
N SER A 222 22.05 12.26 0.50
CA SER A 222 22.98 13.15 1.21
C SER A 222 24.14 13.66 0.35
N LYS A 223 24.23 13.25 -0.91
CA LYS A 223 25.38 13.49 -1.81
C LYS A 223 25.84 14.95 -1.85
N ASP A 224 24.90 15.89 -1.95
CA ASP A 224 25.20 17.31 -2.07
C ASP A 224 25.03 18.07 -0.73
N THR A 225 25.08 17.35 0.39
CA THR A 225 24.88 17.91 1.72
C THR A 225 26.09 17.68 2.61
N LYS A 226 26.37 18.62 3.54
CA LYS A 226 27.41 18.44 4.59
C LYS A 226 26.87 17.57 5.76
N THR A 227 26.25 16.40 5.44
CA THR A 227 25.61 15.54 6.43
C THR A 227 26.53 14.39 6.80
N LYS A 228 26.74 14.17 8.09
CA LYS A 228 27.49 13.02 8.62
C LYS A 228 26.58 11.79 8.66
N ILE A 229 27.11 10.65 8.21
CA ILE A 229 26.42 9.35 8.34
C ILE A 229 27.05 8.62 9.52
N LYS A 230 26.21 8.20 10.49
CA LYS A 230 26.62 7.47 11.69
C LYS A 230 25.92 6.10 11.72
N LYS A 231 26.70 5.03 11.91
CA LYS A 231 26.14 3.69 12.16
C LYS A 231 25.83 3.57 13.65
N ILE A 232 24.64 3.06 13.97
CA ILE A 232 24.19 2.84 15.35
C ILE A 232 23.89 1.37 15.58
N ASN A 233 24.28 0.85 16.74
CA ASN A 233 23.88 -0.50 17.16
C ASN A 233 22.37 -0.53 17.44
N LEU A 234 21.72 -1.65 17.09
CA LEU A 234 20.31 -1.93 17.39
C LEU A 234 20.19 -2.57 18.76
#